data_5cbe4fe1e2b25179cdf63e112ab26edb
#
_entry.id   5cbe4fe1e2b25179cdf63e112ab26edb
#
_cell.length_a   1.000
_cell.length_b   1.000
_cell.length_c   1.000
_cell.angle_alpha   90.00
_cell.angle_beta   90.00
_cell.angle_gamma   90.00
#
_symmetry.space_group_name_H-M   'P 1'
#
loop_
_entity.id
_entity.type
_entity.pdbx_description
1 polymer ?
#
loop_
_entity_poly.entity_id
_entity_poly.type
_entity_poly.pdbx_seq_one_letter_code
_entity_poly.pdbx_strand_id
1 'polypeptide(L)'
;MKQNIIPILMPKWGLTMEEGQVNEWLVIEGAEISVGDEIIEVETDKISGVVEATDTGLLRRCLAKNATIYPVKSLLGVLADSSVLDAEIETFIEAYKIPDSGEDDTEESIPQYLFTEVDGLCVRYADRGSGDSVVLLLHGFGGDLDNWLFNLD
;
A
#
# COMPACT_ATOMS: atom_id res chain seq x y z
N MET A 1 9.40 -22.40 11.85
CA MET A 1 8.50 -21.43 12.51
C MET A 1 8.53 -20.16 11.69
N LYS A 2 7.42 -19.67 11.18
CA LYS A 2 7.41 -18.36 10.52
C LYS A 2 7.65 -17.32 11.60
N GLN A 3 8.80 -16.68 11.56
CA GLN A 3 9.09 -15.50 12.37
C GLN A 3 8.14 -14.41 11.94
N ASN A 4 7.26 -14.02 12.85
CA ASN A 4 6.22 -13.06 12.54
C ASN A 4 6.80 -11.65 12.71
N ILE A 5 7.53 -11.18 11.68
CA ILE A 5 7.99 -9.80 11.56
C ILE A 5 6.96 -9.09 10.68
N ILE A 6 6.30 -8.09 11.22
CA ILE A 6 5.22 -7.36 10.57
C ILE A 6 5.67 -5.94 10.31
N PRO A 7 5.78 -5.51 9.04
CA PRO A 7 6.16 -4.14 8.72
C PRO A 7 5.00 -3.18 8.95
N ILE A 8 5.27 -2.03 9.54
CA ILE A 8 4.38 -0.87 9.57
C ILE A 8 4.78 0.01 8.38
N LEU A 9 3.89 0.15 7.42
CA LEU A 9 4.17 0.85 6.16
C LEU A 9 3.40 2.17 6.08
N MET A 10 3.94 3.12 5.32
CA MET A 10 3.22 4.34 4.95
C MET A 10 1.98 3.95 4.14
N PRO A 11 0.76 4.22 4.64
CA PRO A 11 -0.47 3.83 3.96
C PRO A 11 -0.71 4.64 2.69
N LYS A 12 -1.57 4.12 1.83
CA LYS A 12 -2.09 4.84 0.68
C LYS A 12 -3.57 5.11 0.88
N TRP A 13 -3.93 6.31 1.31
CA TRP A 13 -5.31 6.71 1.57
C TRP A 13 -6.05 7.28 0.37
N GLY A 14 -5.41 7.35 -0.79
CA GLY A 14 -6.01 7.85 -2.01
C GLY A 14 -5.22 7.44 -3.25
N LEU A 15 -5.89 7.39 -4.40
CA LEU A 15 -5.29 6.95 -5.66
C LEU A 15 -4.10 7.82 -6.09
N THR A 16 -4.15 9.12 -5.78
CA THR A 16 -3.13 10.10 -6.13
C THR A 16 -2.11 10.36 -5.03
N MET A 17 -2.22 9.66 -3.88
CA MET A 17 -1.27 9.82 -2.79
C MET A 17 0.06 9.15 -3.15
N GLU A 18 1.14 9.91 -3.18
CA GLU A 18 2.49 9.44 -3.43
C GLU A 18 3.36 9.43 -2.17
N GLU A 19 3.06 10.33 -1.23
CA GLU A 19 3.81 10.49 0.02
C GLU A 19 2.92 10.99 1.16
N GLY A 20 3.40 10.87 2.40
CA GLY A 20 2.77 11.42 3.60
C GLY A 20 3.81 11.84 4.61
N GLN A 21 3.48 12.83 5.41
CA GLN A 21 4.32 13.31 6.51
C GLN A 21 3.95 12.56 7.79
N VAL A 22 4.92 11.94 8.44
CA VAL A 22 4.78 11.40 9.79
C VAL A 22 4.81 12.57 10.78
N ASN A 23 3.71 12.85 11.46
CA ASN A 23 3.65 13.90 12.46
C ASN A 23 4.29 13.43 13.76
N GLU A 24 3.73 12.38 14.36
CA GLU A 24 4.29 11.80 15.58
C GLU A 24 3.91 10.32 15.75
N TRP A 25 4.70 9.62 16.54
CA TRP A 25 4.38 8.29 17.04
C TRP A 25 3.48 8.41 18.27
N LEU A 26 2.35 7.72 18.25
CA LEU A 26 1.40 7.65 19.37
C LEU A 26 1.78 6.57 20.38
N VAL A 27 2.69 5.69 20.01
CA VAL A 27 3.21 4.58 20.81
C VAL A 27 4.74 4.60 20.83
N ILE A 28 5.32 3.96 21.83
CA ILE A 28 6.79 3.90 22.01
C ILE A 28 7.32 2.49 21.68
N GLU A 29 8.61 2.39 21.36
CA GLU A 29 9.28 1.09 21.21
C GLU A 29 9.13 0.27 22.50
N GLY A 30 8.83 -1.02 22.34
CA GLY A 30 8.56 -1.93 23.44
C GLY A 30 7.10 -1.99 23.87
N ALA A 31 6.21 -1.16 23.31
CA ALA A 31 4.78 -1.24 23.58
C ALA A 31 4.16 -2.49 22.92
N GLU A 32 3.23 -3.11 23.64
CA GLU A 32 2.39 -4.17 23.10
C GLU A 32 1.24 -3.55 22.32
N ILE A 33 1.13 -3.92 21.06
CA ILE A 33 0.18 -3.38 20.09
C ILE A 33 -0.88 -4.42 19.78
N SER A 34 -2.13 -4.00 19.75
CA SER A 34 -3.28 -4.81 19.35
C SER A 34 -3.87 -4.31 18.05
N VAL A 35 -4.58 -5.18 17.33
CA VAL A 35 -5.29 -4.79 16.09
C VAL A 35 -6.25 -3.63 16.39
N GLY A 36 -6.13 -2.56 15.61
CA GLY A 36 -6.93 -1.33 15.75
C GLY A 36 -6.32 -0.27 16.67
N ASP A 37 -5.16 -0.54 17.30
CA ASP A 37 -4.46 0.50 18.06
C ASP A 37 -3.89 1.56 17.12
N GLU A 38 -4.03 2.82 17.52
CA GLU A 38 -3.46 3.97 16.82
C GLU A 38 -1.94 4.03 17.06
N ILE A 39 -1.16 3.94 15.99
CA ILE A 39 0.31 3.83 16.09
C ILE A 39 1.01 5.12 15.71
N ILE A 40 0.64 5.74 14.60
CA ILE A 40 1.34 6.88 14.01
C ILE A 40 0.31 7.87 13.46
N GLU A 41 0.50 9.14 13.74
CA GLU A 41 -0.22 10.21 13.06
C GLU A 41 0.50 10.59 11.77
N VAL A 42 -0.24 10.57 10.67
CA VAL A 42 0.25 10.90 9.33
C VAL A 42 -0.61 11.99 8.71
N GLU A 43 0.02 12.95 8.08
CA GLU A 43 -0.62 14.04 7.36
C GLU A 43 -0.22 14.04 5.89
N THR A 44 -1.19 14.35 5.05
CA THR A 44 -1.00 14.57 3.61
C THR A 44 -1.46 15.99 3.24
N ASP A 45 -1.27 16.39 2.00
CA ASP A 45 -1.76 17.66 1.47
C ASP A 45 -3.29 17.82 1.53
N LYS A 46 -4.04 16.75 1.75
CA LYS A 46 -5.52 16.73 1.71
C LYS A 46 -6.18 16.26 2.99
N ILE A 47 -5.54 15.37 3.72
CA ILE A 47 -6.10 14.76 4.93
C ILE A 47 -5.00 14.50 5.96
N SER A 48 -5.39 14.54 7.24
CA SER A 48 -4.64 13.97 8.34
C SER A 48 -5.40 12.77 8.90
N GLY A 49 -4.69 11.73 9.30
CA GLY A 49 -5.26 10.51 9.83
C GLY A 49 -4.26 9.72 10.65
N VAL A 50 -4.71 8.65 11.23
CA VAL A 50 -3.90 7.77 12.08
C VAL A 50 -3.69 6.44 11.38
N VAL A 51 -2.49 5.91 11.45
CA VAL A 51 -2.19 4.54 11.03
C VAL A 51 -2.53 3.62 12.19
N GLU A 52 -3.50 2.74 11.98
CA GLU A 52 -3.92 1.72 12.93
C GLU A 52 -3.15 0.42 12.70
N ALA A 53 -2.94 -0.32 13.78
CA ALA A 53 -2.33 -1.64 13.71
C ALA A 53 -3.22 -2.64 12.96
N THR A 54 -2.67 -3.32 11.99
CA THR A 54 -3.34 -4.43 11.28
C THR A 54 -3.18 -5.77 12.00
N ASP A 55 -2.19 -5.86 12.88
CA ASP A 55 -1.83 -7.08 13.59
C ASP A 55 -1.44 -6.79 15.05
N THR A 56 -1.36 -7.86 15.85
CA THR A 56 -0.85 -7.81 17.22
C THR A 56 0.64 -8.10 17.27
N GLY A 57 1.35 -7.43 18.16
CA GLY A 57 2.77 -7.68 18.37
C GLY A 57 3.43 -6.62 19.23
N LEU A 58 4.72 -6.80 19.48
CA LEU A 58 5.52 -5.82 20.19
C LEU A 58 6.14 -4.84 19.19
N LEU A 59 6.02 -3.54 19.43
CA LEU A 59 6.69 -2.53 18.59
C LEU A 59 8.20 -2.58 18.88
N ARG A 60 8.94 -3.16 17.95
CA ARG A 60 10.38 -3.43 18.11
C ARG A 60 11.27 -2.33 17.60
N ARG A 61 10.82 -1.60 16.57
CA ARG A 61 11.56 -0.48 15.98
C ARG A 61 10.63 0.59 15.45
N CYS A 62 10.94 1.84 15.77
CA CYS A 62 10.38 3.06 15.17
C CYS A 62 11.43 3.65 14.24
N LEU A 63 11.28 3.46 12.95
CA LEU A 63 12.24 3.91 11.93
C LEU A 63 11.93 5.32 11.43
N ALA A 64 10.64 5.63 11.33
CA ALA A 64 10.19 6.94 10.86
C ALA A 64 10.46 8.02 11.92
N LYS A 65 10.97 9.13 11.44
CA LYS A 65 11.21 10.34 12.25
C LYS A 65 10.00 11.26 12.19
N ASN A 66 9.70 11.90 13.32
CA ASN A 66 8.64 12.91 13.40
C ASN A 66 8.93 14.07 12.44
N ALA A 67 7.88 14.69 11.95
CA ALA A 67 7.91 15.82 11.00
C ALA A 67 8.72 15.52 9.70
N THR A 68 8.70 14.28 9.24
CA THR A 68 9.44 13.84 8.05
C THR A 68 8.48 13.22 7.03
N ILE A 69 8.68 13.53 5.75
CA ILE A 69 7.90 13.01 4.64
C ILE A 69 8.48 11.66 4.18
N TYR A 70 7.60 10.69 3.98
CA TYR A 70 7.94 9.37 3.49
C TYR A 70 7.04 9.00 2.31
N PRO A 71 7.59 8.40 1.24
CA PRO A 71 6.80 7.83 0.15
C PRO A 71 5.83 6.75 0.65
N VAL A 72 4.72 6.56 -0.05
CA VAL A 72 3.81 5.43 0.18
C VAL A 72 4.57 4.11 0.13
N LYS A 73 4.19 3.14 0.97
CA LYS A 73 4.86 1.85 1.17
C LYS A 73 6.26 1.93 1.84
N SER A 74 6.74 3.10 2.27
CA SER A 74 7.96 3.18 3.09
C SER A 74 7.80 2.44 4.41
N LEU A 75 8.86 1.76 4.84
CA LEU A 75 8.90 1.11 6.15
C LEU A 75 9.01 2.17 7.25
N LEU A 76 7.96 2.33 8.03
CA LEU A 76 7.91 3.29 9.13
C LEU A 76 8.36 2.67 10.45
N GLY A 77 8.06 1.39 10.66
CA GLY A 77 8.42 0.66 11.86
C GLY A 77 8.20 -0.85 11.72
N VAL A 78 8.49 -1.60 12.77
CA VAL A 78 8.40 -3.05 12.77
C VAL A 78 7.75 -3.55 14.05
N LEU A 79 6.69 -4.35 13.89
CA LEU A 79 6.14 -5.19 14.95
C LEU A 79 6.75 -6.59 14.85
N ALA A 80 7.06 -7.21 15.97
CA ALA A 80 7.45 -8.60 16.00
C ALA A 80 7.17 -9.21 17.38
N ASP A 81 7.11 -10.54 17.41
CA ASP A 81 7.02 -11.27 18.67
C ASP A 81 8.30 -11.07 19.51
N SER A 82 8.17 -11.15 20.83
CA SER A 82 9.31 -11.04 21.76
C SER A 82 10.37 -12.10 21.56
N SER A 83 10.04 -13.21 20.94
CA SER A 83 10.95 -14.32 20.60
C SER A 83 11.86 -14.04 19.40
N VAL A 84 11.54 -13.03 18.58
CA VAL A 84 12.33 -12.65 17.39
C VAL A 84 13.59 -11.91 17.84
N LEU A 85 14.74 -12.35 17.34
CA LEU A 85 16.02 -11.73 17.68
C LEU A 85 16.17 -10.36 16.99
N ASP A 86 16.80 -9.41 17.70
CA ASP A 86 17.06 -8.07 17.14
C ASP A 86 17.88 -8.13 15.84
N ALA A 87 18.83 -9.07 15.73
CA ALA A 87 19.59 -9.28 14.52
C ALA A 87 18.73 -9.67 13.29
N GLU A 88 17.65 -10.40 13.53
CA GLU A 88 16.71 -10.78 12.46
C GLU A 88 15.86 -9.58 12.02
N ILE A 89 15.48 -8.73 12.97
CA ILE A 89 14.77 -7.49 12.71
C ILE A 89 15.66 -6.53 11.91
N GLU A 90 16.92 -6.35 12.30
CA GLU A 90 17.88 -5.51 11.58
C GLU A 90 18.11 -6.04 10.15
N THR A 91 18.27 -7.36 10.00
CA THR A 91 18.39 -7.98 8.67
C THR A 91 17.16 -7.74 7.80
N PHE A 92 15.97 -7.81 8.41
CA PHE A 92 14.71 -7.50 7.71
C PHE A 92 14.66 -6.05 7.26
N ILE A 93 15.03 -5.11 8.13
CA ILE A 93 15.06 -3.66 7.84
C ILE A 93 16.03 -3.36 6.70
N GLU A 94 17.25 -3.94 6.74
CA GLU A 94 18.28 -3.76 5.71
C GLU A 94 17.87 -4.38 4.37
N ALA A 95 17.16 -5.51 4.40
CA ALA A 95 16.64 -6.17 3.20
C ALA A 95 15.39 -5.48 2.63
N TYR A 96 14.68 -4.69 3.46
CA TYR A 96 13.49 -4.01 3.01
C TYR A 96 13.85 -2.91 2.01
N LYS A 97 13.43 -3.11 0.79
CA LYS A 97 13.46 -2.07 -0.24
C LYS A 97 12.03 -1.56 -0.40
N ILE A 98 11.88 -0.23 -0.43
CA ILE A 98 10.61 0.36 -0.86
C ILE A 98 10.32 -0.28 -2.21
N PRO A 99 9.19 -0.98 -2.40
CA PRO A 99 8.82 -1.45 -3.73
C PRO A 99 8.83 -0.22 -4.63
N ASP A 100 9.80 -0.18 -5.54
CA ASP A 100 9.89 0.90 -6.51
C ASP A 100 8.52 1.02 -7.18
N SER A 101 8.05 2.22 -7.43
CA SER A 101 6.74 2.51 -8.03
C SER A 101 6.56 1.90 -9.44
N GLY A 102 7.32 0.88 -9.74
CA GLY A 102 7.41 0.18 -11.01
C GLY A 102 7.11 -1.32 -11.00
N GLU A 103 7.11 -2.04 -9.85
CA GLU A 103 6.86 -3.50 -9.89
C GLU A 103 6.23 -3.96 -8.57
N ASP A 104 4.91 -3.92 -8.51
CA ASP A 104 4.13 -4.66 -7.52
C ASP A 104 3.95 -6.08 -8.06
N ASP A 105 4.84 -7.02 -7.64
CA ASP A 105 4.71 -8.46 -7.87
C ASP A 105 3.72 -9.09 -6.89
N THR A 106 2.58 -8.50 -6.70
CA THR A 106 1.32 -9.18 -6.51
C THR A 106 0.51 -8.87 -7.74
N GLU A 107 0.27 -9.88 -8.56
CA GLU A 107 -0.63 -9.88 -9.70
C GLU A 107 -2.08 -9.55 -9.29
N GLU A 108 -2.32 -8.36 -8.75
CA GLU A 108 -3.51 -7.59 -9.02
C GLU A 108 -3.12 -6.69 -10.20
N SER A 109 -3.22 -7.28 -11.37
CA SER A 109 -2.88 -6.67 -12.63
C SER A 109 -3.63 -5.36 -12.77
N ILE A 110 -2.89 -4.25 -12.63
CA ILE A 110 -3.33 -2.97 -13.19
C ILE A 110 -3.78 -3.28 -14.62
N PRO A 111 -5.01 -2.99 -15.02
CA PRO A 111 -5.44 -3.28 -16.38
C PRO A 111 -4.42 -2.67 -17.34
N GLN A 112 -3.79 -3.50 -18.15
CA GLN A 112 -2.91 -3.01 -19.20
C GLN A 112 -3.82 -2.33 -20.23
N TYR A 113 -3.84 -1.00 -20.21
CA TYR A 113 -4.65 -0.23 -21.14
C TYR A 113 -4.05 -0.33 -22.52
N LEU A 114 -4.88 -0.77 -23.45
CA LEU A 114 -4.57 -0.86 -24.86
C LEU A 114 -5.26 0.27 -25.62
N PHE A 115 -4.73 0.63 -26.74
CA PHE A 115 -5.28 1.67 -27.59
C PHE A 115 -5.52 1.10 -29.01
N THR A 116 -6.66 1.40 -29.57
CA THR A 116 -7.00 1.07 -30.96
C THR A 116 -7.64 2.25 -31.66
N GLU A 117 -7.55 2.30 -32.98
CA GLU A 117 -8.20 3.33 -33.77
C GLU A 117 -9.46 2.75 -34.41
N VAL A 118 -10.59 3.40 -34.18
CA VAL A 118 -11.89 3.07 -34.78
C VAL A 118 -12.47 4.33 -35.40
N ASP A 119 -12.67 4.32 -36.70
CA ASP A 119 -13.21 5.45 -37.48
C ASP A 119 -12.49 6.80 -37.25
N GLY A 120 -11.14 6.75 -37.10
CA GLY A 120 -10.31 7.93 -36.83
C GLY A 120 -10.33 8.41 -35.37
N LEU A 121 -10.94 7.65 -34.45
CA LEU A 121 -10.95 7.90 -33.04
C LEU A 121 -10.02 6.93 -32.31
N CYS A 122 -9.16 7.46 -31.45
CA CYS A 122 -8.33 6.64 -30.57
C CYS A 122 -9.15 6.18 -29.37
N VAL A 123 -9.40 4.89 -29.28
CA VAL A 123 -10.18 4.27 -28.21
C VAL A 123 -9.26 3.55 -27.23
N ARG A 124 -9.34 3.89 -25.94
CA ARG A 124 -8.66 3.17 -24.84
C ARG A 124 -9.53 2.02 -24.38
N TYR A 125 -8.96 0.83 -24.26
CA TYR A 125 -9.66 -0.35 -23.77
C TYR A 125 -8.76 -1.21 -22.89
N ALA A 126 -9.36 -2.09 -22.11
CA ALA A 126 -8.69 -3.16 -21.40
C ALA A 126 -9.28 -4.49 -21.85
N ASP A 127 -8.40 -5.48 -22.07
CA ASP A 127 -8.79 -6.84 -22.45
C ASP A 127 -8.29 -7.80 -21.40
N ARG A 128 -9.18 -8.62 -20.84
CA ARG A 128 -8.86 -9.57 -19.78
C ARG A 128 -9.56 -10.90 -19.97
N GLY A 129 -8.86 -11.95 -19.55
CA GLY A 129 -9.36 -13.31 -19.61
C GLY A 129 -9.01 -14.02 -20.92
N SER A 130 -9.39 -15.29 -21.00
CA SER A 130 -9.09 -16.16 -22.14
C SER A 130 -10.23 -17.11 -22.46
N GLY A 131 -11.47 -16.79 -22.03
CA GLY A 131 -12.65 -17.61 -22.27
C GLY A 131 -13.21 -17.45 -23.68
N ASP A 132 -14.05 -18.38 -24.12
CA ASP A 132 -14.70 -18.36 -25.43
C ASP A 132 -15.85 -17.34 -25.52
N SER A 133 -16.27 -16.77 -24.40
CA SER A 133 -17.33 -15.77 -24.33
C SER A 133 -16.76 -14.41 -23.98
N VAL A 134 -17.16 -13.39 -24.73
CA VAL A 134 -16.72 -12.00 -24.52
C VAL A 134 -17.83 -11.21 -23.84
N VAL A 135 -17.47 -10.50 -22.75
CA VAL A 135 -18.34 -9.51 -22.10
C VAL A 135 -17.75 -8.14 -22.37
N LEU A 136 -18.53 -7.26 -23.00
CA LEU A 136 -18.13 -5.89 -23.28
C LEU A 136 -18.76 -4.95 -22.24
N LEU A 137 -17.90 -4.24 -21.49
CA LEU A 137 -18.30 -3.26 -20.50
C LEU A 137 -18.08 -1.84 -21.05
N LEU A 138 -19.14 -1.06 -21.16
CA LEU A 138 -19.11 0.31 -21.65
C LEU A 138 -19.51 1.26 -20.52
N HIS A 139 -18.72 2.31 -20.31
CA HIS A 139 -19.08 3.34 -19.35
C HIS A 139 -20.15 4.27 -19.88
N GLY A 140 -20.90 4.91 -18.95
CA GLY A 140 -21.92 5.90 -19.29
C GLY A 140 -21.34 7.30 -19.53
N PHE A 141 -22.22 8.25 -19.81
CA PHE A 141 -21.85 9.66 -19.98
C PHE A 141 -21.16 10.21 -18.73
N GLY A 142 -20.00 10.84 -18.91
CA GLY A 142 -19.20 11.39 -17.81
C GLY A 142 -18.38 10.36 -17.03
N GLY A 143 -18.43 9.08 -17.42
CA GLY A 143 -17.57 8.03 -16.89
C GLY A 143 -16.34 7.77 -17.78
N ASP A 144 -15.51 6.84 -17.34
CA ASP A 144 -14.37 6.34 -18.09
C ASP A 144 -14.16 4.83 -17.84
N LEU A 145 -13.11 4.27 -18.40
CA LEU A 145 -12.78 2.86 -18.30
C LEU A 145 -12.57 2.40 -16.85
N ASP A 146 -12.08 3.30 -16.00
CA ASP A 146 -11.74 3.00 -14.60
C ASP A 146 -12.96 2.74 -13.72
N ASN A 147 -14.17 3.11 -14.20
CA ASN A 147 -15.42 2.78 -13.52
C ASN A 147 -15.67 1.26 -13.37
N TRP A 148 -14.99 0.45 -14.18
CA TRP A 148 -15.15 -1.00 -14.20
C TRP A 148 -14.04 -1.76 -13.47
N LEU A 149 -13.04 -1.08 -12.89
CA LEU A 149 -11.89 -1.71 -12.24
C LEU A 149 -12.27 -2.77 -11.19
N PHE A 150 -13.33 -2.52 -10.42
CA PHE A 150 -13.80 -3.45 -9.39
C PHE A 150 -14.67 -4.61 -9.91
N ASN A 151 -14.88 -4.70 -11.21
CA ASN A 151 -15.68 -5.73 -11.87
C ASN A 151 -14.86 -6.62 -12.80
N LEU A 152 -13.54 -6.46 -12.80
CA LEU A 152 -12.64 -7.14 -13.73
C LEU A 152 -11.89 -8.34 -13.10
N ASP A 153 -12.25 -8.75 -11.88
CA ASP A 153 -11.69 -9.92 -11.19
C ASP A 153 -12.38 -11.22 -11.61
#